data_668856aeb0e732b1b4de7b217f6d0f4b
#
_entry.id   668856aeb0e732b1b4de7b217f6d0f4b
#
_cell.length_a   1.000
_cell.length_b   1.000
_cell.length_c   1.000
_cell.angle_alpha   90.00
_cell.angle_beta   90.00
_cell.angle_gamma   90.00
#
_symmetry.space_group_name_H-M   'P 1'
#
loop_
_entity.id
_entity.type
_entity.pdbx_description
1 polymer ?
#
loop_
_entity_poly.entity_id
_entity_poly.type
_entity_poly.pdbx_seq_one_letter_code
_entity_poly.pdbx_strand_id
1 'polypeptide(L)'
;MKNLIKILSAIILLLFIAHPIKAEVISDDSARMLTFQPKISDNIRFAKKKLVMSRVLNRYDSPLLRSVDSFLSTCVLYELDCYLLPSIAGLESTFGKQVLYGSNNPFGWGNGLILFESWDQAIDTVGKGLKENYINKGAESVEQIGSIYATSKTWSSRITYFMNVFEKEEEKIDLILEQNQVNL
;
A
#
# COMPACT_ATOMS: atom_id res chain seq x y z
N MET A 1 -9.80 6.05 -76.18
CA MET A 1 -10.26 6.10 -74.78
C MET A 1 -10.08 4.78 -74.03
N LYS A 2 -10.37 3.61 -74.59
CA LYS A 2 -10.25 2.32 -73.86
C LYS A 2 -8.83 1.93 -73.43
N ASN A 3 -7.79 2.32 -74.20
CA ASN A 3 -6.40 2.01 -73.87
C ASN A 3 -5.81 2.92 -72.78
N LEU A 4 -6.30 4.17 -72.64
CA LEU A 4 -5.85 5.12 -71.65
C LEU A 4 -6.33 4.69 -70.22
N ILE A 5 -7.54 4.13 -70.14
CA ILE A 5 -8.12 3.63 -68.89
C ILE A 5 -7.36 2.41 -68.38
N LYS A 6 -6.88 1.54 -69.26
CA LYS A 6 -6.08 0.35 -68.88
C LYS A 6 -4.69 0.73 -68.34
N ILE A 7 -4.06 1.77 -68.92
CA ILE A 7 -2.75 2.26 -68.44
C ILE A 7 -2.89 2.95 -67.08
N LEU A 8 -3.96 3.70 -66.87
CA LEU A 8 -4.22 4.35 -65.58
C LEU A 8 -4.51 3.33 -64.47
N SER A 9 -5.22 2.26 -64.77
CA SER A 9 -5.49 1.16 -63.84
C SER A 9 -4.22 0.40 -63.45
N ALA A 10 -3.28 0.19 -64.36
CA ALA A 10 -1.98 -0.47 -64.09
C ALA A 10 -1.05 0.37 -63.22
N ILE A 11 -1.06 1.71 -63.38
CA ILE A 11 -0.25 2.63 -62.58
C ILE A 11 -0.79 2.73 -61.13
N ILE A 12 -2.09 2.71 -60.94
CA ILE A 12 -2.72 2.71 -59.59
C ILE A 12 -2.41 1.40 -58.83
N LEU A 13 -2.35 0.28 -59.51
CA LEU A 13 -2.03 -1.03 -58.91
C LEU A 13 -0.55 -1.12 -58.46
N LEU A 14 0.37 -0.44 -59.15
CA LEU A 14 1.80 -0.40 -58.80
C LEU A 14 2.13 0.51 -57.60
N LEU A 15 1.26 1.46 -57.28
CA LEU A 15 1.47 2.37 -56.16
C LEU A 15 1.11 1.77 -54.78
N PHE A 16 0.43 0.61 -54.74
CA PHE A 16 0.06 -0.08 -53.51
C PHE A 16 1.08 -1.09 -53.00
N ILE A 17 2.19 -1.36 -53.73
CA ILE A 17 3.16 -2.40 -53.37
C ILE A 17 4.41 -1.89 -52.67
N ALA A 18 4.57 -0.56 -52.56
CA ALA A 18 5.74 0.03 -51.88
C ALA A 18 5.37 0.59 -50.50
N HIS A 19 4.94 -0.26 -49.59
CA HIS A 19 5.02 0.06 -48.16
C HIS A 19 6.41 -0.34 -47.66
N PRO A 20 7.23 0.61 -47.16
CA PRO A 20 8.44 0.20 -46.48
C PRO A 20 8.05 -0.56 -45.24
N ILE A 21 8.42 -1.85 -45.16
CA ILE A 21 8.43 -2.60 -43.94
C ILE A 21 9.42 -1.87 -43.03
N LYS A 22 8.91 -1.08 -42.09
CA LYS A 22 9.72 -0.63 -40.96
C LYS A 22 10.12 -1.89 -40.21
N ALA A 23 11.36 -2.27 -40.31
CA ALA A 23 11.96 -3.21 -39.38
C ALA A 23 11.89 -2.54 -38.00
N GLU A 24 10.95 -2.94 -37.21
CA GLU A 24 10.87 -2.61 -35.79
C GLU A 24 12.04 -3.34 -35.13
N VAL A 25 13.08 -2.58 -34.84
CA VAL A 25 14.25 -3.08 -34.12
C VAL A 25 13.74 -3.49 -32.75
N ILE A 26 13.70 -4.79 -32.51
CA ILE A 26 13.44 -5.40 -31.20
C ILE A 26 14.67 -5.08 -30.33
N SER A 27 14.67 -3.89 -29.73
CA SER A 27 15.66 -3.48 -28.73
C SER A 27 15.01 -3.10 -27.40
N ASP A 28 13.75 -3.50 -27.15
CA ASP A 28 12.95 -3.04 -26.01
C ASP A 28 12.87 -4.07 -24.84
N ASP A 29 13.41 -5.27 -25.01
CA ASP A 29 13.33 -6.30 -23.96
C ASP A 29 14.28 -6.04 -22.78
N SER A 30 15.43 -5.40 -23.04
CA SER A 30 16.37 -5.07 -21.97
C SER A 30 15.90 -3.88 -21.11
N ALA A 31 15.23 -2.89 -21.73
CA ALA A 31 14.66 -1.76 -21.02
C ALA A 31 13.41 -2.17 -20.20
N ARG A 32 12.61 -3.12 -20.71
CA ARG A 32 11.49 -3.70 -19.96
C ARG A 32 11.96 -4.53 -18.76
N MET A 33 13.07 -5.24 -18.85
CA MET A 33 13.63 -5.97 -17.72
C MET A 33 14.08 -5.04 -16.60
N LEU A 34 14.66 -3.88 -16.91
CA LEU A 34 15.09 -2.89 -15.92
C LEU A 34 13.90 -2.19 -15.21
N THR A 35 12.75 -2.04 -15.88
CA THR A 35 11.53 -1.49 -15.27
C THR A 35 10.74 -2.52 -14.47
N PHE A 36 11.00 -3.82 -14.65
CA PHE A 36 10.33 -4.91 -13.93
C PHE A 36 10.94 -5.17 -12.53
N GLN A 37 12.21 -4.84 -12.32
CA GLN A 37 12.91 -5.06 -11.05
C GLN A 37 12.34 -4.27 -9.86
N PRO A 38 12.04 -2.95 -9.97
CA PRO A 38 11.43 -2.21 -8.87
C PRO A 38 10.07 -2.78 -8.45
N LYS A 39 9.27 -3.26 -9.41
CA LYS A 39 7.95 -3.82 -9.15
C LYS A 39 8.00 -5.17 -8.39
N ILE A 40 9.04 -5.97 -8.61
CA ILE A 40 9.23 -7.25 -7.88
C ILE A 40 9.64 -6.98 -6.45
N SER A 41 10.59 -6.06 -6.21
CA SER A 41 11.03 -5.68 -4.85
C SER A 41 9.88 -5.08 -4.04
N ASP A 42 9.03 -4.25 -4.66
CA ASP A 42 7.85 -3.68 -4.02
C ASP A 42 6.81 -4.74 -3.66
N ASN A 43 6.59 -5.72 -4.54
CA ASN A 43 5.70 -6.84 -4.26
C ASN A 43 6.19 -7.71 -3.10
N ILE A 44 7.51 -7.99 -3.03
CA ILE A 44 8.11 -8.76 -1.92
C ILE A 44 7.99 -7.99 -0.62
N ARG A 45 8.31 -6.69 -0.62
CA ARG A 45 8.18 -5.82 0.56
C ARG A 45 6.73 -5.77 1.05
N PHE A 46 5.77 -5.65 0.14
CA PHE A 46 4.36 -5.63 0.45
C PHE A 46 3.87 -6.96 1.04
N ALA A 47 4.27 -8.08 0.43
CA ALA A 47 3.95 -9.41 0.92
C ALA A 47 4.54 -9.66 2.32
N LYS A 48 5.76 -9.19 2.59
CA LYS A 48 6.40 -9.26 3.91
C LYS A 48 5.58 -8.47 4.94
N LYS A 49 5.25 -7.21 4.66
CA LYS A 49 4.43 -6.39 5.57
C LYS A 49 3.06 -7.00 5.83
N LYS A 50 2.43 -7.60 4.82
CA LYS A 50 1.17 -8.34 4.97
C LYS A 50 1.33 -9.52 5.94
N LEU A 51 2.39 -10.30 5.81
CA LEU A 51 2.68 -11.42 6.71
C LEU A 51 2.92 -10.94 8.14
N VAL A 52 3.72 -9.88 8.32
CA VAL A 52 3.98 -9.25 9.62
C VAL A 52 2.68 -8.84 10.30
N MET A 53 1.86 -8.02 9.62
CA MET A 53 0.59 -7.55 10.16
C MET A 53 -0.33 -8.72 10.53
N SER A 54 -0.44 -9.69 9.62
CA SER A 54 -1.30 -10.86 9.87
C SER A 54 -0.85 -11.64 11.11
N ARG A 55 0.46 -11.85 11.30
CA ARG A 55 1.00 -12.55 12.48
C ARG A 55 0.76 -11.77 13.77
N VAL A 56 1.01 -10.46 13.75
CA VAL A 56 0.79 -9.62 14.92
C VAL A 56 -0.69 -9.58 15.28
N LEU A 57 -1.57 -9.23 14.34
CA LEU A 57 -3.01 -9.14 14.61
C LEU A 57 -3.60 -10.49 15.03
N ASN A 58 -3.16 -11.60 14.47
CA ASN A 58 -3.57 -12.93 14.90
C ASN A 58 -3.13 -13.24 16.34
N ARG A 59 -1.92 -12.84 16.75
CA ARG A 59 -1.42 -13.01 18.12
C ARG A 59 -2.27 -12.28 19.16
N TYR A 60 -2.91 -11.18 18.76
CA TYR A 60 -3.82 -10.41 19.60
C TYR A 60 -5.29 -10.83 19.45
N ASP A 61 -5.62 -11.88 18.69
CA ASP A 61 -6.99 -12.29 18.36
C ASP A 61 -7.84 -11.13 17.84
N SER A 62 -7.24 -10.32 16.97
CA SER A 62 -7.82 -9.08 16.48
C SER A 62 -8.89 -9.31 15.41
N PRO A 63 -10.09 -8.72 15.52
CA PRO A 63 -11.07 -8.73 14.44
C PRO A 63 -10.57 -7.99 13.19
N LEU A 64 -9.57 -7.11 13.31
CA LEU A 64 -8.97 -6.36 12.20
C LEU A 64 -8.07 -7.24 11.30
N LEU A 65 -7.82 -8.50 11.66
CA LEU A 65 -7.05 -9.43 10.83
C LEU A 65 -7.59 -9.53 9.39
N ARG A 66 -8.90 -9.39 9.21
CA ARG A 66 -9.54 -9.43 7.88
C ARG A 66 -9.32 -8.16 7.06
N SER A 67 -8.89 -7.07 7.70
CA SER A 67 -8.66 -5.75 7.09
C SER A 67 -7.17 -5.45 6.87
N VAL A 68 -6.29 -6.45 6.88
CA VAL A 68 -4.85 -6.26 6.64
C VAL A 68 -4.58 -5.61 5.29
N ASP A 69 -5.31 -6.01 4.25
CA ASP A 69 -5.14 -5.41 2.91
C ASP A 69 -5.56 -3.93 2.88
N SER A 70 -6.56 -3.55 3.68
CA SER A 70 -6.98 -2.15 3.82
C SER A 70 -5.91 -1.31 4.53
N PHE A 71 -5.27 -1.80 5.59
CA PHE A 71 -4.14 -1.13 6.22
C PHE A 71 -3.01 -0.88 5.23
N LEU A 72 -2.66 -1.90 4.43
CA LEU A 72 -1.58 -1.82 3.46
C LEU A 72 -1.90 -0.87 2.30
N SER A 73 -3.11 -0.95 1.74
CA SER A 73 -3.50 -0.02 0.67
C SER A 73 -3.56 1.42 1.16
N THR A 74 -4.07 1.65 2.37
CA THR A 74 -4.16 2.97 3.00
C THR A 74 -2.77 3.57 3.28
N CYS A 75 -1.81 2.77 3.78
CA CYS A 75 -0.48 3.29 4.03
C CYS A 75 0.24 3.70 2.74
N VAL A 76 0.06 2.96 1.65
CA VAL A 76 0.62 3.31 0.33
C VAL A 76 -0.09 4.54 -0.23
N LEU A 77 -1.43 4.57 -0.19
CA LEU A 77 -2.24 5.65 -0.78
C LEU A 77 -1.94 7.02 -0.13
N TYR A 78 -1.77 7.04 1.19
CA TYR A 78 -1.55 8.28 1.94
C TYR A 78 -0.09 8.46 2.39
N GLU A 79 0.83 7.63 1.90
CA GLU A 79 2.28 7.71 2.22
C GLU A 79 2.53 7.72 3.74
N LEU A 80 1.86 6.83 4.47
CA LEU A 80 2.02 6.65 5.91
C LEU A 80 3.01 5.52 6.19
N ASP A 81 3.62 5.53 7.38
CA ASP A 81 4.22 4.30 7.89
C ASP A 81 3.13 3.23 8.03
N CYS A 82 3.36 2.05 7.42
CA CYS A 82 2.34 1.01 7.36
C CYS A 82 1.99 0.42 8.74
N TYR A 83 2.85 0.59 9.74
CA TYR A 83 2.59 0.15 11.10
C TYR A 83 1.92 1.21 11.98
N LEU A 84 1.80 2.46 11.50
CA LEU A 84 1.20 3.55 12.27
C LEU A 84 -0.29 3.27 12.59
N LEU A 85 -1.13 3.07 11.57
CA LEU A 85 -2.57 2.84 11.76
C LEU A 85 -2.87 1.61 12.64
N PRO A 86 -2.30 0.41 12.37
CA PRO A 86 -2.56 -0.72 13.24
C PRO A 86 -2.05 -0.51 14.66
N SER A 87 -0.99 0.29 14.87
CA SER A 87 -0.50 0.64 16.21
C SER A 87 -1.44 1.57 16.96
N ILE A 88 -2.05 2.54 16.27
CA ILE A 88 -3.11 3.38 16.85
C ILE A 88 -4.30 2.51 17.26
N ALA A 89 -4.76 1.60 16.39
CA ALA A 89 -5.83 0.66 16.74
C ALA A 89 -5.46 -0.26 17.93
N GLY A 90 -4.19 -0.64 18.03
CA GLY A 90 -3.66 -1.40 19.16
C GLY A 90 -3.81 -0.65 20.47
N LEU A 91 -3.45 0.63 20.49
CA LEU A 91 -3.53 1.50 21.66
C LEU A 91 -4.97 1.84 22.04
N GLU A 92 -5.77 2.29 21.05
CA GLU A 92 -7.08 2.90 21.32
C GLU A 92 -8.17 1.85 21.62
N SER A 93 -8.06 0.64 21.04
CA SER A 93 -9.12 -0.36 21.13
C SER A 93 -8.64 -1.79 21.34
N THR A 94 -7.37 -1.99 21.71
CA THR A 94 -6.78 -3.34 21.79
C THR A 94 -6.99 -4.09 20.47
N PHE A 95 -6.58 -3.44 19.37
CA PHE A 95 -6.73 -3.93 17.99
C PHE A 95 -8.19 -4.24 17.61
N GLY A 96 -9.10 -3.31 17.92
CA GLY A 96 -10.52 -3.42 17.55
C GLY A 96 -11.39 -4.28 18.48
N LYS A 97 -10.82 -4.86 19.55
CA LYS A 97 -11.61 -5.68 20.51
C LYS A 97 -12.45 -4.84 21.47
N GLN A 98 -12.05 -3.61 21.73
CA GLN A 98 -12.71 -2.70 22.66
C GLN A 98 -13.21 -1.47 21.93
N VAL A 99 -14.28 -1.60 21.17
CA VAL A 99 -14.96 -0.54 20.45
C VAL A 99 -16.42 -0.43 20.91
N LEU A 100 -17.03 0.73 20.70
CA LEU A 100 -18.46 0.87 20.86
C LEU A 100 -19.16 -0.12 19.91
N TYR A 101 -20.13 -0.84 20.41
CA TYR A 101 -20.85 -1.85 19.65
C TYR A 101 -21.39 -1.25 18.33
N GLY A 102 -21.08 -1.90 17.22
CA GLY A 102 -21.51 -1.47 15.87
C GLY A 102 -20.77 -0.25 15.30
N SER A 103 -19.80 0.34 16.02
CA SER A 103 -19.11 1.54 15.53
C SER A 103 -18.08 1.28 14.44
N ASN A 104 -17.47 0.09 14.39
CA ASN A 104 -16.30 -0.21 13.56
C ASN A 104 -15.22 0.88 13.66
N ASN A 105 -15.06 1.51 14.84
CA ASN A 105 -14.14 2.62 15.07
C ASN A 105 -12.99 2.21 16.00
N PRO A 106 -11.94 1.55 15.47
CA PRO A 106 -10.85 1.04 16.31
C PRO A 106 -9.86 2.11 16.74
N PHE A 107 -10.02 3.35 16.24
CA PHE A 107 -9.10 4.45 16.43
C PHE A 107 -9.59 5.49 17.45
N GLY A 108 -10.79 5.35 17.99
CA GLY A 108 -11.42 6.37 18.81
C GLY A 108 -11.70 7.67 18.03
N TRP A 109 -11.71 7.63 16.70
CA TRP A 109 -11.84 8.80 15.84
C TRP A 109 -13.13 9.57 16.12
N GLY A 110 -13.05 10.91 16.19
CA GLY A 110 -14.20 11.73 16.56
C GLY A 110 -14.71 11.44 17.97
N ASN A 111 -13.81 11.31 18.95
CA ASN A 111 -14.12 10.95 20.34
C ASN A 111 -14.81 9.59 20.49
N GLY A 112 -14.59 8.67 19.55
CA GLY A 112 -15.20 7.34 19.52
C GLY A 112 -16.66 7.30 19.08
N LEU A 113 -17.26 8.44 18.75
CA LEU A 113 -18.69 8.56 18.45
C LEU A 113 -19.04 8.35 16.97
N ILE A 114 -18.04 8.31 16.08
CA ILE A 114 -18.27 8.06 14.66
C ILE A 114 -18.56 6.58 14.45
N LEU A 115 -19.67 6.30 13.76
CA LEU A 115 -20.06 4.97 13.33
C LEU A 115 -19.60 4.78 11.87
N PHE A 116 -18.69 3.86 11.66
CA PHE A 116 -18.26 3.48 10.31
C PHE A 116 -19.05 2.25 9.83
N GLU A 117 -19.28 2.15 8.53
CA GLU A 117 -19.97 1.01 7.92
C GLU A 117 -19.14 -0.29 8.01
N SER A 118 -17.80 -0.14 8.00
CA SER A 118 -16.85 -1.24 8.07
C SER A 118 -15.52 -0.83 8.71
N TRP A 119 -14.71 -1.81 9.10
CA TRP A 119 -13.32 -1.59 9.50
C TRP A 119 -12.50 -0.95 8.38
N ASP A 120 -12.74 -1.34 7.13
CA ASP A 120 -12.01 -0.86 5.97
C ASP A 120 -12.29 0.63 5.71
N GLN A 121 -13.55 1.06 5.86
CA GLN A 121 -13.93 2.48 5.78
C GLN A 121 -13.26 3.29 6.90
N ALA A 122 -13.22 2.77 8.12
CA ALA A 122 -12.57 3.43 9.24
C ALA A 122 -11.06 3.61 8.98
N ILE A 123 -10.39 2.56 8.49
CA ILE A 123 -8.95 2.57 8.18
C ILE A 123 -8.65 3.63 7.11
N ASP A 124 -9.39 3.64 6.00
CA ASP A 124 -9.21 4.62 4.94
C ASP A 124 -9.47 6.05 5.43
N THR A 125 -10.59 6.28 6.10
CA THR A 125 -10.97 7.61 6.61
C THR A 125 -9.95 8.16 7.58
N VAL A 126 -9.46 7.35 8.52
CA VAL A 126 -8.48 7.79 9.52
C VAL A 126 -7.11 7.98 8.88
N GLY A 127 -6.71 7.11 7.95
CA GLY A 127 -5.47 7.27 7.18
C GLY A 127 -5.45 8.60 6.40
N LYS A 128 -6.54 8.89 5.69
CA LYS A 128 -6.72 10.19 5.02
C LYS A 128 -6.64 11.35 6.01
N GLY A 129 -7.35 11.24 7.12
CA GLY A 129 -7.35 12.27 8.16
C GLY A 129 -5.97 12.53 8.76
N LEU A 130 -5.16 11.48 8.98
CA LEU A 130 -3.77 11.61 9.43
C LEU A 130 -2.92 12.34 8.39
N LYS A 131 -3.04 11.98 7.11
CA LYS A 131 -2.31 12.66 6.04
C LYS A 131 -2.67 14.14 5.95
N GLU A 132 -3.96 14.45 5.86
CA GLU A 132 -4.43 15.82 5.58
C GLU A 132 -4.32 16.76 6.78
N ASN A 133 -4.61 16.25 7.98
CA ASN A 133 -4.71 17.10 9.18
C ASN A 133 -3.43 17.18 10.01
N TYR A 134 -2.46 16.27 9.78
CA TYR A 134 -1.23 16.21 10.55
C TYR A 134 0.00 16.25 9.65
N ILE A 135 0.20 15.27 8.77
CA ILE A 135 1.43 15.15 7.98
C ILE A 135 1.57 16.30 6.98
N ASN A 136 0.52 16.62 6.23
CA ASN A 136 0.54 17.75 5.29
C ASN A 136 0.65 19.12 5.99
N LYS A 137 0.48 19.15 7.32
CA LYS A 137 0.68 20.34 8.16
C LYS A 137 2.04 20.34 8.87
N GLY A 138 2.94 19.43 8.49
CA GLY A 138 4.33 19.40 8.94
C GLY A 138 4.61 18.46 10.11
N ALA A 139 3.69 17.57 10.48
CA ALA A 139 4.00 16.53 11.46
C ALA A 139 4.78 15.38 10.78
N GLU A 140 6.07 15.27 11.07
CA GLU A 140 6.99 14.31 10.46
C GLU A 140 7.28 13.09 11.36
N SER A 141 6.80 13.12 12.62
CA SER A 141 7.04 12.04 13.58
C SER A 141 5.80 11.69 14.40
N VAL A 142 5.82 10.50 15.02
CA VAL A 142 4.76 10.06 15.93
C VAL A 142 4.57 11.02 17.11
N GLU A 143 5.66 11.64 17.60
CA GLU A 143 5.62 12.63 18.68
C GLU A 143 4.88 13.89 18.26
N GLN A 144 5.15 14.37 17.03
CA GLN A 144 4.48 15.56 16.48
C GLN A 144 3.00 15.28 16.21
N ILE A 145 2.67 14.10 15.64
CA ILE A 145 1.28 13.66 15.51
C ILE A 145 0.61 13.61 16.90
N GLY A 146 1.27 12.99 17.87
CA GLY A 146 0.74 12.81 19.23
C GLY A 146 0.47 14.12 19.95
N SER A 147 1.27 15.14 19.72
CA SER A 147 1.08 16.48 20.33
C SER A 147 -0.23 17.16 19.89
N ILE A 148 -0.76 16.77 18.74
CA ILE A 148 -2.00 17.30 18.15
C ILE A 148 -3.16 16.31 18.36
N TYR A 149 -2.90 15.01 18.19
CA TYR A 149 -3.91 13.95 18.22
C TYR A 149 -4.47 13.68 19.62
N ALA A 150 -3.59 13.69 20.63
CA ALA A 150 -3.94 13.26 21.98
C ALA A 150 -3.55 14.26 23.07
N THR A 151 -4.40 14.36 24.09
CA THR A 151 -4.08 15.13 25.32
C THR A 151 -3.06 14.41 26.20
N SER A 152 -2.90 13.11 26.05
CA SER A 152 -1.98 12.29 26.85
C SER A 152 -0.53 12.46 26.38
N LYS A 153 0.35 12.87 27.28
CA LYS A 153 1.79 12.98 27.02
C LYS A 153 2.50 11.66 26.72
N THR A 154 1.86 10.52 27.03
CA THR A 154 2.41 9.18 26.82
C THR A 154 1.86 8.52 25.54
N TRP A 155 1.00 9.21 24.79
CA TRP A 155 0.38 8.63 23.60
C TRP A 155 1.42 8.18 22.57
N SER A 156 2.33 9.06 22.17
CA SER A 156 3.36 8.77 21.17
C SER A 156 4.28 7.62 21.60
N SER A 157 4.74 7.59 22.86
CA SER A 157 5.59 6.50 23.33
C SER A 157 4.86 5.15 23.34
N ARG A 158 3.54 5.14 23.57
CA ARG A 158 2.72 3.92 23.51
C ARG A 158 2.46 3.50 22.06
N ILE A 159 2.29 4.44 21.13
CA ILE A 159 2.22 4.12 19.68
C ILE A 159 3.54 3.53 19.21
N THR A 160 4.67 4.16 19.54
CA THR A 160 6.01 3.64 19.22
C THR A 160 6.23 2.23 19.79
N TYR A 161 5.73 1.95 21.00
CA TYR A 161 5.77 0.59 21.53
C TYR A 161 5.07 -0.42 20.60
N PHE A 162 3.85 -0.10 20.12
CA PHE A 162 3.14 -1.00 19.21
C PHE A 162 3.81 -1.07 17.82
N MET A 163 4.35 0.03 17.29
CA MET A 163 5.11 -0.01 16.04
C MET A 163 6.31 -0.95 16.16
N ASN A 164 7.06 -0.87 17.25
CA ASN A 164 8.16 -1.78 17.56
C ASN A 164 7.73 -3.27 17.66
N VAL A 165 6.48 -3.56 18.01
CA VAL A 165 5.95 -4.94 17.99
C VAL A 165 5.89 -5.49 16.56
N PHE A 166 5.47 -4.66 15.60
CA PHE A 166 5.45 -5.03 14.17
C PHE A 166 6.88 -5.12 13.60
N GLU A 167 7.73 -4.14 13.90
CA GLU A 167 9.13 -4.10 13.43
C GLU A 167 9.91 -5.33 13.91
N LYS A 168 9.80 -5.70 15.17
CA LYS A 168 10.43 -6.93 15.70
C LYS A 168 9.90 -8.20 15.04
N GLU A 169 8.64 -8.23 14.63
CA GLU A 169 8.12 -9.38 13.88
C GLU A 169 8.65 -9.37 12.44
N GLU A 170 8.86 -8.19 11.84
CA GLU A 170 9.50 -8.05 10.53
C GLU A 170 10.94 -8.55 10.57
N GLU A 171 11.74 -8.12 11.56
CA GLU A 171 13.12 -8.59 11.77
C GLU A 171 13.21 -10.13 11.89
N LYS A 172 12.27 -10.75 12.62
CA LYS A 172 12.24 -12.22 12.72
C LYS A 172 11.98 -12.90 11.38
N ILE A 173 11.13 -12.32 10.55
CA ILE A 173 10.85 -12.84 9.20
C ILE A 173 12.09 -12.69 8.33
N ASP A 174 12.79 -11.56 8.39
CA ASP A 174 14.03 -11.34 7.64
C ASP A 174 15.10 -12.37 8.01
N LEU A 175 15.33 -12.62 9.30
CA LEU A 175 16.26 -13.64 9.76
C LEU A 175 15.90 -15.04 9.24
N ILE A 176 14.61 -15.41 9.20
CA ILE A 176 14.18 -16.70 8.67
C ILE A 176 14.43 -16.80 7.16
N LEU A 177 14.19 -15.72 6.43
CA LEU A 177 14.43 -15.67 4.98
C LEU A 177 15.92 -15.77 4.65
N GLU A 178 16.78 -15.08 5.40
CA GLU A 178 18.24 -15.13 5.25
C GLU A 178 18.77 -16.54 5.52
N GLN A 179 18.33 -17.18 6.61
CA GLN A 179 18.76 -18.55 6.95
C GLN A 179 18.37 -19.57 5.87
N ASN A 180 17.21 -19.40 5.23
CA ASN A 180 16.79 -20.28 4.15
C ASN A 180 17.57 -20.08 2.85
N GLN A 181 18.13 -18.88 2.61
CA GLN A 181 18.97 -18.60 1.44
C GLN A 181 20.37 -19.20 1.58
N VAL A 182 20.90 -19.33 2.80
CA VAL A 182 22.23 -19.90 3.04
C VAL A 182 22.25 -21.43 2.93
N ASN A 183 21.09 -22.07 3.00
CA ASN A 183 20.96 -23.55 2.96
C ASN A 183 20.60 -24.11 1.56
N LEU A 184 20.61 -23.28 0.51
CA LEU A 184 20.41 -23.66 -0.89
C LEU A 184 21.72 -23.54 -1.67
#